data_3193602ea062212454754f01a5b2a73f
#
_entry.id   3193602ea062212454754f01a5b2a73f
#
_cell.length_a   1.000
_cell.length_b   1.000
_cell.length_c   1.000
_cell.angle_alpha   90.00
_cell.angle_beta   90.00
_cell.angle_gamma   90.00
#
_symmetry.space_group_name_H-M   'P 1'
#
loop_
_entity.id
_entity.type
_entity.pdbx_description
1 polymer ?
#
loop_
_entity_poly.entity_id
_entity_poly.type
_entity_poly.pdbx_seq_one_letter_code
_entity_poly.pdbx_strand_id
1 'polypeptide(L)'
;MKNQKTIFHLLFITLSTFCTTNVIADVSTSSISNDDPRTLQSIASLQSLKQVQTSDLYTAPHVHELKNKYKVRSLFVESPALPMVDIQLTFNAGSARDIEVEKGLYGVANMAAQLIDEGTTQHDAIEIANTFEQVGARFSVAAHRDMFVVRLRSLSDPKKLDAAVSTMLEVLKDSTFKNNSISLMVSNTQVGQKQLKESPSRLMSIRF
;
A
#
# COMPACT_ATOMS: atom_id res chain seq x y z
N MET A 1 -20.46 -43.19 -50.39
CA MET A 1 -19.34 -42.94 -51.35
C MET A 1 -18.34 -42.13 -50.64
N LYS A 2 -17.32 -42.76 -50.20
CA LYS A 2 -15.93 -42.75 -50.72
C LYS A 2 -15.24 -41.44 -50.45
N ASN A 3 -14.32 -41.54 -49.49
CA ASN A 3 -12.83 -41.42 -49.62
C ASN A 3 -12.37 -39.98 -49.44
N GLN A 4 -11.29 -39.65 -48.79
CA GLN A 4 -10.02 -40.26 -48.36
C GLN A 4 -9.40 -39.29 -47.37
N LYS A 5 -8.89 -39.62 -46.20
CA LYS A 5 -7.52 -40.06 -45.94
C LYS A 5 -6.45 -39.33 -46.75
N THR A 6 -5.61 -38.62 -46.04
CA THR A 6 -4.13 -38.73 -46.12
C THR A 6 -3.59 -37.59 -45.29
N ILE A 7 -3.11 -37.82 -44.04
CA ILE A 7 -1.72 -38.10 -43.70
C ILE A 7 -0.77 -37.04 -44.30
N PHE A 8 -0.35 -36.11 -43.41
CA PHE A 8 1.01 -35.63 -43.50
C PHE A 8 1.54 -35.46 -42.05
N HIS A 9 2.11 -36.56 -41.58
CA HIS A 9 3.11 -36.52 -40.50
C HIS A 9 4.37 -35.90 -41.11
N LEU A 10 4.63 -34.65 -40.82
CA LEU A 10 5.99 -34.14 -41.00
C LEU A 10 6.61 -34.07 -39.61
N LEU A 11 7.38 -35.11 -39.35
CA LEU A 11 8.28 -35.31 -38.26
C LEU A 11 9.40 -34.27 -38.38
N PHE A 12 9.28 -33.14 -37.69
CA PHE A 12 10.42 -32.26 -37.50
C PHE A 12 11.11 -32.64 -36.19
N ILE A 13 12.05 -33.57 -36.33
CA ILE A 13 13.04 -33.82 -35.27
C ILE A 13 14.05 -32.70 -35.39
N THR A 14 13.88 -31.64 -34.67
CA THR A 14 14.96 -30.70 -34.41
C THR A 14 15.77 -31.25 -33.23
N LEU A 15 16.90 -31.80 -33.62
CA LEU A 15 17.99 -32.21 -32.74
C LEU A 15 18.56 -30.93 -32.10
N SER A 16 18.01 -30.54 -30.92
CA SER A 16 18.61 -29.50 -30.12
C SER A 16 19.83 -30.09 -29.43
N THR A 17 20.98 -29.80 -29.99
CA THR A 17 22.27 -30.07 -29.38
C THR A 17 22.37 -29.23 -28.10
N PHE A 18 22.13 -29.88 -26.98
CA PHE A 18 22.35 -29.29 -25.66
C PHE A 18 23.88 -29.18 -25.47
N CYS A 19 24.42 -28.00 -25.73
CA CYS A 19 25.79 -27.68 -25.36
C CYS A 19 25.83 -27.48 -23.84
N THR A 20 26.09 -28.54 -23.10
CA THR A 20 26.43 -28.45 -21.69
C THR A 20 27.81 -27.88 -21.53
N THR A 21 27.92 -26.57 -21.41
CA THR A 21 29.14 -25.95 -20.90
C THR A 21 29.28 -26.32 -19.42
N ASN A 22 30.15 -27.29 -19.15
CA ASN A 22 30.62 -27.54 -17.79
C ASN A 22 31.43 -26.30 -17.38
N VAL A 23 30.81 -25.42 -16.58
CA VAL A 23 31.54 -24.43 -15.81
C VAL A 23 32.22 -25.20 -14.67
N ILE A 24 33.47 -25.58 -14.90
CA ILE A 24 34.33 -26.05 -13.82
C ILE A 24 34.67 -24.79 -13.02
N ALA A 25 33.99 -24.63 -11.89
CA ALA A 25 34.45 -23.71 -10.87
C ALA A 25 35.75 -24.24 -10.34
N ASP A 26 36.84 -23.62 -10.76
CA ASP A 26 38.18 -23.89 -10.23
C ASP A 26 38.16 -23.39 -8.78
N VAL A 27 37.81 -24.29 -7.86
CA VAL A 27 38.01 -24.09 -6.42
C VAL A 27 39.51 -24.22 -6.18
N SER A 28 40.22 -23.12 -6.31
CA SER A 28 41.56 -23.00 -5.79
C SER A 28 41.47 -23.17 -4.26
N THR A 29 41.65 -24.39 -3.84
CA THR A 29 41.96 -24.69 -2.43
C THR A 29 43.33 -24.11 -2.13
N SER A 30 43.37 -22.83 -1.79
CA SER A 30 44.50 -22.25 -1.12
C SER A 30 44.59 -22.94 0.23
N SER A 31 45.64 -23.78 0.37
CA SER A 31 46.04 -24.41 1.64
C SER A 31 46.10 -23.29 2.70
N ILE A 32 45.18 -23.32 3.65
CA ILE A 32 45.27 -22.51 4.85
C ILE A 32 46.42 -23.05 5.66
N SER A 33 47.57 -22.39 5.59
CA SER A 33 48.65 -22.60 6.55
C SER A 33 48.18 -22.00 7.89
N ASN A 34 47.87 -22.86 8.81
CA ASN A 34 47.71 -22.49 10.23
C ASN A 34 49.08 -22.07 10.73
N ASP A 35 49.31 -20.77 10.90
CA ASP A 35 50.25 -20.16 11.83
C ASP A 35 50.59 -18.73 11.40
N ASP A 36 49.56 -17.85 11.40
CA ASP A 36 49.80 -16.44 11.51
C ASP A 36 48.59 -15.78 12.21
N PRO A 37 48.73 -15.20 13.40
CA PRO A 37 47.66 -14.43 14.03
C PRO A 37 47.50 -13.14 13.23
N ARG A 38 46.86 -13.24 12.06
CA ARG A 38 46.47 -12.07 11.29
C ARG A 38 45.47 -11.29 12.13
N THR A 39 45.96 -10.23 12.71
CA THR A 39 45.07 -9.19 13.22
C THR A 39 44.02 -8.89 12.16
N LEU A 40 42.76 -9.18 12.49
CA LEU A 40 41.62 -8.85 11.62
C LEU A 40 41.73 -7.37 11.26
N GLN A 41 42.16 -7.07 10.02
CA GLN A 41 42.12 -5.72 9.51
C GLN A 41 40.66 -5.32 9.37
N SER A 42 40.29 -4.21 9.97
CA SER A 42 38.93 -3.70 9.85
C SER A 42 38.60 -3.45 8.38
N ILE A 43 37.47 -4.00 7.93
CA ILE A 43 36.98 -3.83 6.58
C ILE A 43 36.87 -2.33 6.28
N ALA A 44 37.32 -1.86 5.12
CA ALA A 44 37.33 -0.44 4.75
C ALA A 44 35.96 0.25 4.94
N SER A 45 34.85 -0.50 4.77
CA SER A 45 33.49 -0.04 5.05
C SER A 45 33.23 0.31 6.53
N LEU A 46 33.91 -0.37 7.47
CA LEU A 46 33.80 -0.05 8.90
C LEU A 46 34.66 1.16 9.30
N GLN A 47 35.73 1.45 8.54
CA GLN A 47 36.50 2.68 8.72
C GLN A 47 35.72 3.92 8.23
N SER A 48 34.93 3.75 7.18
CA SER A 48 34.05 4.78 6.66
C SER A 48 33.01 5.25 7.68
N LEU A 49 32.50 4.35 8.52
CA LEU A 49 31.55 4.68 9.58
C LEU A 49 32.14 5.57 10.69
N LYS A 50 33.46 5.52 10.90
CA LYS A 50 34.14 6.43 11.84
C LYS A 50 34.28 7.88 11.31
N GLN A 51 34.15 8.05 10.00
CA GLN A 51 34.22 9.35 9.32
C GLN A 51 32.84 9.88 8.89
N VAL A 52 31.76 9.22 9.28
CA VAL A 52 30.44 9.82 9.15
C VAL A 52 30.44 11.04 10.05
N GLN A 53 30.78 12.18 9.47
CA GLN A 53 30.39 13.44 10.04
C GLN A 53 28.90 13.33 10.24
N THR A 54 28.46 13.45 11.48
CA THR A 54 27.04 13.64 11.80
C THR A 54 26.65 14.94 11.11
N SER A 55 26.36 14.83 9.79
CA SER A 55 25.79 15.94 9.06
C SER A 55 24.51 16.29 9.76
N ASP A 56 24.46 17.49 10.21
CA ASP A 56 23.31 18.21 10.74
C ASP A 56 22.31 17.31 11.47
N LEU A 57 22.36 17.36 12.79
CA LEU A 57 21.32 16.79 13.64
C LEU A 57 19.97 17.06 12.98
N TYR A 58 19.28 16.00 12.55
CA TYR A 58 17.94 16.12 11.99
C TYR A 58 17.10 16.85 13.03
N THR A 59 16.91 18.13 12.82
CA THR A 59 16.06 18.95 13.68
C THR A 59 14.63 18.56 13.37
N ALA A 60 13.94 18.05 14.36
CA ALA A 60 12.53 17.71 14.21
C ALA A 60 11.76 18.95 13.69
N PRO A 61 10.88 18.78 12.70
CA PRO A 61 10.15 19.91 12.16
C PRO A 61 9.29 20.58 13.24
N HIS A 62 9.19 21.91 13.17
CA HIS A 62 8.36 22.66 14.10
C HIS A 62 6.88 22.39 13.81
N VAL A 63 6.13 22.01 14.85
CA VAL A 63 4.69 21.73 14.75
C VAL A 63 3.92 22.94 15.28
N HIS A 64 3.10 23.54 14.41
CA HIS A 64 2.23 24.64 14.77
C HIS A 64 0.82 24.10 15.11
N GLU A 65 0.31 24.46 16.27
CA GLU A 65 -1.07 24.15 16.63
C GLU A 65 -1.97 25.31 16.17
N LEU A 66 -2.91 24.99 15.27
CA LEU A 66 -3.86 25.97 14.75
C LEU A 66 -5.14 25.95 15.59
N LYS A 67 -5.50 27.08 16.15
CA LYS A 67 -6.75 27.24 16.92
C LYS A 67 -7.89 27.60 15.98
N ASN A 68 -9.02 26.92 16.10
CA ASN A 68 -10.23 27.21 15.35
C ASN A 68 -11.45 27.31 16.27
N LYS A 69 -12.51 27.94 15.77
CA LYS A 69 -13.75 28.15 16.53
C LYS A 69 -14.52 26.86 16.87
N TYR A 70 -14.23 25.77 16.17
CA TYR A 70 -14.92 24.48 16.35
C TYR A 70 -14.26 23.59 17.39
N LYS A 71 -13.18 24.05 18.03
CA LYS A 71 -12.35 23.29 19.00
C LYS A 71 -11.75 21.99 18.43
N VAL A 72 -11.63 21.88 17.10
CA VAL A 72 -10.94 20.78 16.46
C VAL A 72 -9.45 21.04 16.55
N ARG A 73 -8.70 20.09 17.10
CA ARG A 73 -7.25 20.18 17.17
C ARG A 73 -6.69 20.05 15.75
N SER A 74 -6.00 21.07 15.28
CA SER A 74 -5.37 21.11 13.97
C SER A 74 -3.88 21.37 14.14
N LEU A 75 -3.06 20.54 13.52
CA LEU A 75 -1.60 20.62 13.56
C LEU A 75 -1.09 20.91 12.15
N PHE A 76 -0.15 21.82 12.04
CA PHE A 76 0.50 22.17 10.77
C PHE A 76 2.01 22.01 10.89
N VAL A 77 2.60 21.38 9.89
CA VAL A 77 4.05 21.23 9.74
C VAL A 77 4.44 21.76 8.38
N GLU A 78 5.33 22.75 8.37
CA GLU A 78 5.87 23.28 7.12
C GLU A 78 7.00 22.38 6.60
N SER A 79 6.91 22.00 5.32
CA SER A 79 7.91 21.20 4.62
C SER A 79 8.06 21.69 3.17
N PRO A 80 8.86 22.74 2.93
CA PRO A 80 8.96 23.42 1.64
C PRO A 80 9.75 22.65 0.58
N ALA A 81 10.30 21.49 0.91
CA ALA A 81 11.15 20.73 0.00
C ALA A 81 10.44 20.28 -1.30
N LEU A 82 9.15 20.08 -1.26
CA LEU A 82 8.33 19.66 -2.41
C LEU A 82 7.06 20.51 -2.48
N PRO A 83 6.58 20.84 -3.70
CA PRO A 83 5.34 21.58 -3.89
C PRO A 83 4.11 20.69 -3.69
N MET A 84 3.96 20.12 -2.51
CA MET A 84 2.91 19.17 -2.15
C MET A 84 2.28 19.52 -0.81
N VAL A 85 1.01 19.16 -0.66
CA VAL A 85 0.26 19.28 0.59
C VAL A 85 -0.30 17.92 0.96
N ASP A 86 -0.03 17.51 2.19
CA ASP A 86 -0.62 16.34 2.81
C ASP A 86 -1.65 16.77 3.85
N ILE A 87 -2.88 16.30 3.67
CA ILE A 87 -3.98 16.53 4.62
C ILE A 87 -4.35 15.19 5.23
N GLN A 88 -4.38 15.12 6.56
CA GLN A 88 -4.86 13.96 7.28
C GLN A 88 -5.98 14.37 8.25
N LEU A 89 -7.13 13.73 8.09
CA LEU A 89 -8.24 13.83 9.03
C LEU A 89 -8.30 12.54 9.84
N THR A 90 -8.34 12.66 11.14
CA THR A 90 -8.42 11.51 12.06
C THR A 90 -9.67 11.62 12.90
N PHE A 91 -10.52 10.60 12.82
CA PHE A 91 -11.77 10.51 13.56
C PHE A 91 -11.66 9.41 14.62
N ASN A 92 -12.26 9.64 15.77
CA ASN A 92 -12.38 8.64 16.82
C ASN A 92 -13.53 7.66 16.49
N ALA A 93 -13.35 6.88 15.44
CA ALA A 93 -14.37 6.01 14.82
C ALA A 93 -13.76 4.73 14.25
N GLY A 94 -12.87 4.08 14.98
CA GLY A 94 -12.22 2.83 14.57
C GLY A 94 -13.10 1.60 14.76
N SER A 95 -12.60 0.43 14.30
CA SER A 95 -13.34 -0.84 14.33
C SER A 95 -13.69 -1.33 15.75
N ALA A 96 -13.00 -0.84 16.78
CA ALA A 96 -13.38 -1.13 18.18
C ALA A 96 -14.75 -0.56 18.55
N ARG A 97 -15.25 0.41 17.77
CA ARG A 97 -16.57 1.04 17.99
C ARG A 97 -17.69 0.42 17.14
N ASP A 98 -17.39 -0.57 16.31
CA ASP A 98 -18.42 -1.25 15.49
C ASP A 98 -19.56 -1.79 16.37
N ILE A 99 -19.24 -2.31 17.56
CA ILE A 99 -20.21 -2.83 18.52
C ILE A 99 -21.10 -1.75 19.17
N GLU A 100 -20.70 -0.47 19.09
CA GLU A 100 -21.49 0.66 19.56
C GLU A 100 -22.63 1.00 18.58
N VAL A 101 -22.44 0.65 17.28
CA VAL A 101 -23.47 0.83 16.25
C VAL A 101 -24.60 -0.18 16.46
N GLU A 102 -24.24 -1.45 16.58
CA GLU A 102 -25.16 -2.54 16.90
C GLU A 102 -24.38 -3.72 17.49
N LYS A 103 -24.93 -4.33 18.54
CA LYS A 103 -24.31 -5.48 19.21
C LYS A 103 -24.13 -6.65 18.23
N GLY A 104 -22.90 -7.09 18.06
CA GLY A 104 -22.55 -8.20 17.17
C GLY A 104 -22.11 -7.78 15.76
N LEU A 105 -22.18 -6.51 15.42
CA LEU A 105 -21.59 -5.99 14.20
C LEU A 105 -20.07 -5.87 14.35
N TYR A 106 -19.35 -6.41 13.36
CA TYR A 106 -17.90 -6.31 13.25
C TYR A 106 -17.52 -6.02 11.81
N GLY A 107 -16.57 -5.15 11.61
CA GLY A 107 -16.04 -4.81 10.26
C GLY A 107 -16.77 -3.64 9.60
N VAL A 108 -17.70 -2.97 10.29
CA VAL A 108 -18.46 -1.83 9.75
C VAL A 108 -17.53 -0.69 9.37
N ALA A 109 -16.60 -0.32 10.25
CA ALA A 109 -15.64 0.74 9.98
C ALA A 109 -14.74 0.40 8.78
N ASN A 110 -14.30 -0.87 8.68
CA ASN A 110 -13.49 -1.32 7.54
C ASN A 110 -14.29 -1.30 6.24
N MET A 111 -15.53 -1.74 6.26
CA MET A 111 -16.42 -1.69 5.10
C MET A 111 -16.71 -0.26 4.69
N ALA A 112 -17.00 0.63 5.63
CA ALA A 112 -17.19 2.05 5.35
C ALA A 112 -15.94 2.68 4.72
N ALA A 113 -14.74 2.36 5.21
CA ALA A 113 -13.49 2.88 4.65
C ALA A 113 -13.25 2.43 3.21
N GLN A 114 -13.71 1.25 2.83
CA GLN A 114 -13.53 0.71 1.48
C GLN A 114 -14.64 1.11 0.50
N LEU A 115 -15.78 1.56 0.99
CA LEU A 115 -16.94 1.91 0.16
C LEU A 115 -17.21 3.41 0.09
N ILE A 116 -16.48 4.23 0.86
CA ILE A 116 -16.78 5.66 0.99
C ILE A 116 -16.61 6.43 -0.32
N ASP A 117 -15.69 5.98 -1.18
CA ASP A 117 -15.37 6.56 -2.49
C ASP A 117 -16.00 5.81 -3.68
N GLU A 118 -16.88 4.84 -3.40
CA GLU A 118 -17.63 4.09 -4.43
C GLU A 118 -18.76 4.92 -5.09
N GLY A 119 -18.93 6.16 -4.68
CA GLY A 119 -19.83 7.15 -5.27
C GLY A 119 -20.46 8.08 -4.27
N THR A 120 -20.85 9.24 -4.77
CA THR A 120 -21.62 10.26 -4.06
C THR A 120 -23.02 10.37 -4.66
N THR A 121 -23.78 11.34 -4.19
CA THR A 121 -25.08 11.68 -4.79
C THR A 121 -24.93 12.33 -6.17
N GLN A 122 -23.74 12.85 -6.51
CA GLN A 122 -23.48 13.61 -7.73
C GLN A 122 -22.56 12.87 -8.71
N HIS A 123 -21.59 12.14 -8.20
CA HIS A 123 -20.55 11.47 -8.99
C HIS A 123 -20.47 9.97 -8.69
N ASP A 124 -20.15 9.20 -9.71
CA ASP A 124 -19.84 7.79 -9.53
C ASP A 124 -18.37 7.56 -9.13
N ALA A 125 -18.01 6.33 -8.81
CA ALA A 125 -16.65 5.96 -8.39
C ALA A 125 -15.58 6.31 -9.45
N ILE A 126 -15.93 6.15 -10.72
CA ILE A 126 -15.00 6.41 -11.84
C ILE A 126 -14.77 7.92 -11.97
N GLU A 127 -15.81 8.71 -11.86
CA GLU A 127 -15.74 10.18 -11.93
C GLU A 127 -14.92 10.74 -10.76
N ILE A 128 -15.12 10.22 -9.55
CA ILE A 128 -14.35 10.58 -8.36
C ILE A 128 -12.85 10.22 -8.56
N ALA A 129 -12.55 9.01 -8.99
CA ALA A 129 -11.19 8.57 -9.25
C ALA A 129 -10.51 9.43 -10.33
N ASN A 130 -11.19 9.66 -11.46
CA ASN A 130 -10.71 10.50 -12.55
C ASN A 130 -10.42 11.94 -12.09
N THR A 131 -11.25 12.50 -11.21
CA THR A 131 -11.03 13.84 -10.68
C THR A 131 -9.74 13.92 -9.88
N PHE A 132 -9.48 12.96 -8.98
CA PHE A 132 -8.23 12.91 -8.25
C PHE A 132 -7.01 12.70 -9.16
N GLU A 133 -7.11 11.82 -10.15
CA GLU A 133 -6.03 11.56 -11.11
C GLU A 133 -5.70 12.79 -11.96
N GLN A 134 -6.69 13.49 -12.48
CA GLN A 134 -6.50 14.69 -13.30
C GLN A 134 -5.77 15.81 -12.59
N VAL A 135 -6.00 15.96 -11.28
CA VAL A 135 -5.30 16.98 -10.49
C VAL A 135 -3.98 16.45 -9.87
N GLY A 136 -3.65 15.18 -10.12
CA GLY A 136 -2.47 14.54 -9.54
C GLY A 136 -2.56 14.36 -8.02
N ALA A 137 -3.77 14.20 -7.50
CA ALA A 137 -4.00 13.96 -6.08
C ALA A 137 -4.12 12.47 -5.77
N ARG A 138 -3.82 12.12 -4.53
CA ARG A 138 -4.00 10.77 -3.99
C ARG A 138 -4.90 10.83 -2.76
N PHE A 139 -6.05 10.24 -2.88
CA PHE A 139 -7.00 10.04 -1.78
C PHE A 139 -6.91 8.64 -1.22
N SER A 140 -7.06 8.48 0.08
CA SER A 140 -7.13 7.16 0.71
C SER A 140 -7.84 7.24 2.06
N VAL A 141 -8.56 6.19 2.38
CA VAL A 141 -9.27 6.02 3.65
C VAL A 141 -8.87 4.71 4.28
N ALA A 142 -8.69 4.70 5.60
CA ALA A 142 -8.36 3.50 6.35
C ALA A 142 -9.05 3.50 7.71
N ALA A 143 -9.65 2.37 8.05
CA ALA A 143 -10.13 2.11 9.40
C ALA A 143 -9.07 1.34 10.18
N HIS A 144 -8.69 1.86 11.32
CA HIS A 144 -7.86 1.21 12.32
C HIS A 144 -8.72 0.75 13.49
N ARG A 145 -8.11 0.17 14.51
CA ARG A 145 -8.86 -0.29 15.68
C ARG A 145 -9.54 0.85 16.43
N ASP A 146 -8.85 1.95 16.62
CA ASP A 146 -9.24 3.09 17.46
C ASP A 146 -9.53 4.37 16.67
N MET A 147 -9.22 4.40 15.38
CA MET A 147 -9.36 5.60 14.55
C MET A 147 -9.78 5.27 13.12
N PHE A 148 -10.46 6.23 12.51
CA PHE A 148 -10.74 6.25 11.09
C PHE A 148 -9.96 7.41 10.48
N VAL A 149 -9.14 7.11 9.48
CA VAL A 149 -8.18 8.06 8.93
C VAL A 149 -8.45 8.30 7.45
N VAL A 150 -8.59 9.56 7.09
CA VAL A 150 -8.71 10.01 5.70
C VAL A 150 -7.45 10.78 5.36
N ARG A 151 -6.85 10.46 4.23
CA ARG A 151 -5.64 11.13 3.73
C ARG A 151 -5.86 11.65 2.32
N LEU A 152 -5.40 12.86 2.10
CA LEU A 152 -5.32 13.47 0.79
C LEU A 152 -3.91 14.01 0.60
N ARG A 153 -3.25 13.60 -0.47
CA ARG A 153 -2.01 14.21 -0.96
C ARG A 153 -2.29 14.89 -2.27
N SER A 154 -1.92 16.14 -2.41
CA SER A 154 -2.12 16.92 -3.63
C SER A 154 -0.92 17.81 -3.91
N LEU A 155 -0.83 18.33 -5.13
CA LEU A 155 0.09 19.41 -5.44
C LEU A 155 -0.37 20.69 -4.72
N SER A 156 0.59 21.57 -4.38
CA SER A 156 0.30 22.86 -3.74
C SER A 156 -0.23 23.93 -4.70
N ASP A 157 -0.42 23.60 -5.98
CA ASP A 157 -1.11 24.48 -6.95
C ASP A 157 -2.54 24.75 -6.46
N PRO A 158 -2.94 26.03 -6.31
CA PRO A 158 -4.23 26.38 -5.70
C PRO A 158 -5.43 25.75 -6.40
N LYS A 159 -5.44 25.69 -7.73
CA LYS A 159 -6.57 25.14 -8.48
C LYS A 159 -6.69 23.63 -8.31
N LYS A 160 -5.54 22.94 -8.33
CA LYS A 160 -5.49 21.49 -8.14
C LYS A 160 -5.83 21.10 -6.71
N LEU A 161 -5.29 21.84 -5.75
CA LEU A 161 -5.58 21.62 -4.33
C LEU A 161 -7.06 21.84 -4.01
N ASP A 162 -7.64 22.94 -4.51
CA ASP A 162 -9.06 23.25 -4.32
C ASP A 162 -9.96 22.15 -4.88
N ALA A 163 -9.70 21.70 -6.10
CA ALA A 163 -10.46 20.61 -6.71
C ALA A 163 -10.33 19.31 -5.89
N ALA A 164 -9.11 18.95 -5.49
CA ALA A 164 -8.88 17.74 -4.69
C ALA A 164 -9.57 17.81 -3.31
N VAL A 165 -9.49 18.94 -2.62
CA VAL A 165 -10.14 19.15 -1.32
C VAL A 165 -11.67 19.14 -1.46
N SER A 166 -12.20 19.79 -2.49
CA SER A 166 -13.65 19.81 -2.75
C SER A 166 -14.20 18.40 -2.99
N THR A 167 -13.51 17.60 -3.81
CA THR A 167 -13.90 16.21 -4.06
C THR A 167 -13.77 15.36 -2.78
N MET A 168 -12.71 15.53 -1.99
CA MET A 168 -12.58 14.85 -0.69
C MET A 168 -13.74 15.19 0.24
N LEU A 169 -14.13 16.46 0.33
CA LEU A 169 -15.24 16.91 1.18
C LEU A 169 -16.59 16.39 0.68
N GLU A 170 -16.79 16.31 -0.63
CA GLU A 170 -17.97 15.70 -1.22
C GLU A 170 -18.07 14.21 -0.86
N VAL A 171 -16.97 13.45 -1.05
CA VAL A 171 -16.91 12.05 -0.68
C VAL A 171 -17.21 11.84 0.82
N LEU A 172 -16.68 12.69 1.70
CA LEU A 172 -16.91 12.54 3.14
C LEU A 172 -18.33 12.90 3.58
N LYS A 173 -19.01 13.79 2.83
CA LYS A 173 -20.28 14.37 3.22
C LYS A 173 -21.47 13.68 2.56
N ASP A 174 -21.31 13.33 1.28
CA ASP A 174 -22.40 12.92 0.41
C ASP A 174 -22.21 11.51 -0.17
N SER A 175 -21.32 10.68 0.42
CA SER A 175 -21.10 9.29 -0.04
C SER A 175 -22.37 8.46 0.02
N THR A 176 -22.58 7.67 -1.04
CA THR A 176 -23.71 6.75 -1.17
C THR A 176 -23.21 5.32 -1.12
N PHE A 177 -23.57 4.61 -0.06
CA PHE A 177 -23.23 3.20 0.08
C PHE A 177 -24.19 2.35 -0.75
N LYS A 178 -23.88 2.16 -2.04
CA LYS A 178 -24.74 1.44 -2.99
C LYS A 178 -24.86 -0.03 -2.57
N ASN A 179 -26.10 -0.55 -2.57
CA ASN A 179 -26.37 -1.95 -2.20
C ASN A 179 -25.57 -2.97 -3.03
N ASN A 180 -25.31 -2.68 -4.30
CA ASN A 180 -24.51 -3.54 -5.16
C ASN A 180 -23.04 -3.61 -4.68
N SER A 181 -22.44 -2.48 -4.33
CA SER A 181 -21.07 -2.41 -3.82
C SER A 181 -20.96 -3.11 -2.46
N ILE A 182 -21.94 -2.92 -1.58
CA ILE A 182 -22.02 -3.63 -0.29
C ILE A 182 -22.10 -5.15 -0.53
N SER A 183 -23.00 -5.61 -1.40
CA SER A 183 -23.19 -7.03 -1.69
C SER A 183 -21.95 -7.67 -2.29
N LEU A 184 -21.28 -6.97 -3.20
CA LEU A 184 -20.02 -7.42 -3.80
C LEU A 184 -18.91 -7.53 -2.75
N MET A 185 -18.78 -6.54 -1.89
CA MET A 185 -17.77 -6.53 -0.82
C MET A 185 -18.01 -7.65 0.19
N VAL A 186 -19.26 -7.88 0.61
CA VAL A 186 -19.62 -8.99 1.50
C VAL A 186 -19.25 -10.32 0.85
N SER A 187 -19.59 -10.52 -0.43
CA SER A 187 -19.24 -11.72 -1.18
C SER A 187 -17.71 -11.93 -1.24
N ASN A 188 -16.96 -10.91 -1.61
CA ASN A 188 -15.50 -10.96 -1.66
C ASN A 188 -14.88 -11.28 -0.28
N THR A 189 -15.41 -10.69 0.78
CA THR A 189 -14.97 -10.96 2.15
C THR A 189 -15.24 -12.42 2.53
N GLN A 190 -16.39 -12.96 2.20
CA GLN A 190 -16.72 -14.37 2.45
C GLN A 190 -15.79 -15.33 1.71
N VAL A 191 -15.48 -15.04 0.44
CA VAL A 191 -14.49 -15.81 -0.34
C VAL A 191 -13.13 -15.75 0.30
N GLY A 192 -12.67 -14.55 0.68
CA GLY A 192 -11.39 -14.36 1.37
C GLY A 192 -11.31 -15.13 2.70
N GLN A 193 -12.37 -15.11 3.49
CA GLN A 193 -12.45 -15.88 4.75
C GLN A 193 -12.42 -17.41 4.50
N LYS A 194 -13.06 -17.88 3.44
CA LYS A 194 -13.02 -19.30 3.08
C LYS A 194 -11.59 -19.71 2.70
N GLN A 195 -10.93 -18.96 1.84
CA GLN A 195 -9.53 -19.18 1.46
C GLN A 195 -8.59 -19.13 2.67
N LEU A 196 -8.85 -18.24 3.63
CA LEU A 196 -8.09 -18.15 4.86
C LEU A 196 -8.19 -19.44 5.69
N LYS A 197 -9.41 -20.01 5.82
CA LYS A 197 -9.64 -21.27 6.54
C LYS A 197 -8.96 -22.46 5.87
N GLU A 198 -8.76 -22.40 4.57
CA GLU A 198 -8.08 -23.45 3.78
C GLU A 198 -6.54 -23.35 3.82
N SER A 199 -5.99 -22.26 4.41
CA SER A 199 -4.55 -22.04 4.52
C SER A 199 -4.07 -22.11 5.97
N PRO A 200 -3.47 -23.25 6.40
CA PRO A 200 -2.99 -23.42 7.78
C PRO A 200 -1.96 -22.36 8.22
N SER A 201 -1.05 -21.99 7.31
CA SER A 201 -0.02 -20.98 7.59
C SER A 201 -0.62 -19.59 7.87
N ARG A 202 -1.66 -19.20 7.12
CA ARG A 202 -2.37 -17.93 7.35
C ARG A 202 -3.18 -17.94 8.64
N LEU A 203 -3.82 -19.08 8.96
CA LEU A 203 -4.53 -19.25 10.23
C LEU A 203 -3.58 -19.12 11.42
N MET A 204 -2.39 -19.71 11.33
CA MET A 204 -1.38 -19.60 12.38
C MET A 204 -0.92 -18.15 12.58
N SER A 205 -0.66 -17.41 11.51
CA SER A 205 -0.21 -16.01 11.60
C SER A 205 -1.23 -15.03 12.19
N ILE A 206 -2.51 -15.42 12.26
CA ILE A 206 -3.56 -14.59 12.90
C ILE A 206 -3.72 -14.92 14.38
N ARG A 207 -3.35 -16.13 14.79
CA ARG A 207 -3.51 -16.59 16.17
C ARG A 207 -2.27 -16.38 17.05
N PHE A 208 -1.12 -16.13 16.45
CA PHE A 208 0.17 -15.87 17.10
C PHE A 208 0.74 -14.52 16.65
#